data_b44255002e26c9f59629b4c63000a6b5
#
_entry.id   b44255002e26c9f59629b4c63000a6b5
#
_cell.length_a   1.000
_cell.length_b   1.000
_cell.length_c   1.000
_cell.angle_alpha   90.00
_cell.angle_beta   90.00
_cell.angle_gamma   90.00
#
_symmetry.space_group_name_H-M   'P 1'
#
loop_
_entity.id
_entity.type
_entity.pdbx_description
1 polymer ?
#
loop_
_entity_poly.entity_id
_entity_poly.type
_entity_poly.pdbx_seq_one_letter_code
_entity_poly.pdbx_strand_id
1 'polypeptide(L)'
;MSFGELIRSSRRRLDKSLQDVADALGVTAVYVSEVERGKRPPFTNERLPALAQVLELDPDQLKAAAWAEKRMLEWDPSTASDKQVQALVALARGGLSESQLDEILEIAKVKQLKIF
;
A
#
# COMPACT_ATOMS: atom_id res chain seq x y z
N MET A 1 -5.63 6.54 -1.54
CA MET A 1 -5.67 5.42 -2.52
C MET A 1 -5.03 4.19 -1.90
N SER A 2 -5.70 3.05 -1.92
CA SER A 2 -5.14 1.80 -1.41
C SER A 2 -4.03 1.28 -2.34
N PHE A 3 -3.26 0.31 -1.85
CA PHE A 3 -2.23 -0.33 -2.67
C PHE A 3 -2.85 -0.95 -3.94
N GLY A 4 -3.96 -1.67 -3.79
CA GLY A 4 -4.65 -2.27 -4.93
C GLY A 4 -5.17 -1.25 -5.92
N GLU A 5 -5.74 -0.15 -5.45
CA GLU A 5 -6.21 0.94 -6.31
C GLU A 5 -5.06 1.64 -7.03
N LEU A 6 -3.92 1.82 -6.36
CA LEU A 6 -2.73 2.39 -6.96
C LEU A 6 -2.25 1.54 -8.14
N ILE A 7 -2.19 0.23 -7.94
CA ILE A 7 -1.80 -0.71 -8.99
C ILE A 7 -2.79 -0.66 -10.15
N ARG A 8 -4.08 -0.75 -9.84
CA ARG A 8 -5.12 -0.76 -10.87
C ARG A 8 -5.12 0.52 -11.70
N SER A 9 -5.05 1.68 -11.07
CA SER A 9 -5.05 2.96 -11.78
C SER A 9 -3.79 3.12 -12.63
N SER A 10 -2.63 2.74 -12.13
CA SER A 10 -1.37 2.79 -12.87
C SER A 10 -1.40 1.84 -14.07
N ARG A 11 -1.90 0.61 -13.86
CA ARG A 11 -2.04 -0.37 -14.93
C ARG A 11 -2.94 0.15 -16.06
N ARG A 12 -4.09 0.70 -15.70
CA ARG A 12 -5.05 1.24 -16.67
C ARG A 12 -4.50 2.46 -17.40
N ARG A 13 -3.79 3.32 -16.70
CA ARG A 13 -3.14 4.49 -17.31
C ARG A 13 -2.15 4.07 -18.40
N LEU A 14 -1.46 2.96 -18.21
CA LEU A 14 -0.48 2.43 -19.16
C LEU A 14 -1.10 1.46 -20.16
N ASP A 15 -2.40 1.26 -20.12
CA ASP A 15 -3.15 0.34 -20.99
C ASP A 15 -2.60 -1.09 -20.92
N LYS A 16 -2.24 -1.53 -19.71
CA LYS A 16 -1.74 -2.89 -19.47
C LYS A 16 -2.85 -3.79 -18.93
N SER A 17 -2.82 -5.06 -19.34
CA SER A 17 -3.74 -6.08 -18.83
C SER A 17 -3.28 -6.64 -17.49
N LEU A 18 -4.18 -7.35 -16.81
CA LEU A 18 -3.81 -8.12 -15.61
C LEU A 18 -2.73 -9.15 -15.95
N GLN A 19 -2.80 -9.77 -17.12
CA GLN A 19 -1.83 -10.75 -17.55
C GLN A 19 -0.44 -10.13 -17.79
N ASP A 20 -0.39 -8.90 -18.33
CA ASP A 20 0.89 -8.20 -18.53
C ASP A 20 1.62 -8.01 -17.19
N VAL A 21 0.90 -7.60 -16.17
CA VAL A 21 1.47 -7.41 -14.83
C VAL A 21 1.84 -8.76 -14.21
N ALA A 22 0.97 -9.76 -14.35
CA ALA A 22 1.22 -11.10 -13.83
C ALA A 22 2.48 -11.72 -14.43
N ASP A 23 2.68 -11.58 -15.73
CA ASP A 23 3.86 -12.10 -16.42
C ASP A 23 5.15 -11.43 -15.92
N ALA A 24 5.10 -10.12 -15.69
CA ALA A 24 6.25 -9.38 -15.17
C ALA A 24 6.63 -9.82 -13.75
N LEU A 25 5.65 -10.24 -12.95
CA LEU A 25 5.86 -10.65 -11.55
C LEU A 25 6.05 -12.16 -11.39
N GLY A 26 5.83 -12.95 -12.43
CA GLY A 26 5.86 -14.41 -12.32
C GLY A 26 4.72 -14.99 -11.48
N VAL A 27 3.55 -14.36 -11.53
CA VAL A 27 2.35 -14.80 -10.79
C VAL A 27 1.17 -14.95 -11.75
N THR A 28 0.01 -15.34 -11.23
CA THR A 28 -1.19 -15.49 -12.06
C THR A 28 -1.95 -14.16 -12.17
N ALA A 29 -2.70 -13.97 -13.25
CA ALA A 29 -3.57 -12.82 -13.41
C ALA A 29 -4.64 -12.76 -12.32
N VAL A 30 -5.12 -13.91 -11.85
CA VAL A 30 -6.09 -14.00 -10.75
C VAL A 30 -5.48 -13.41 -9.47
N TYR A 31 -4.22 -13.73 -9.18
CA TYR A 31 -3.51 -13.19 -8.01
C TYR A 31 -3.45 -11.65 -8.09
N VAL A 32 -3.06 -11.10 -9.24
CA VAL A 32 -3.00 -9.65 -9.44
C VAL A 32 -4.37 -9.03 -9.23
N SER A 33 -5.43 -9.61 -9.80
CA SER A 33 -6.80 -9.14 -9.64
C SER A 33 -7.23 -9.11 -8.18
N GLU A 34 -6.90 -10.16 -7.42
CA GLU A 34 -7.26 -10.24 -6.01
C GLU A 34 -6.54 -9.17 -5.17
N VAL A 35 -5.27 -8.88 -5.46
CA VAL A 35 -4.54 -7.81 -4.80
C VAL A 35 -5.15 -6.44 -5.15
N GLU A 36 -5.50 -6.22 -6.41
CA GLU A 36 -6.14 -4.97 -6.84
C GLU A 36 -7.47 -4.72 -6.13
N ARG A 37 -8.21 -5.79 -5.86
CA ARG A 37 -9.51 -5.71 -5.19
C ARG A 37 -9.43 -5.74 -3.67
N GLY A 38 -8.23 -5.81 -3.12
CA GLY A 38 -8.02 -5.85 -1.67
C GLY A 38 -8.36 -7.19 -1.03
N LYS A 39 -8.54 -8.25 -1.82
CA LYS A 39 -8.81 -9.60 -1.31
C LYS A 39 -7.57 -10.36 -0.86
N ARG A 40 -6.40 -9.86 -1.24
CA ARG A 40 -5.10 -10.37 -0.82
C ARG A 40 -4.23 -9.22 -0.36
N PRO A 41 -3.29 -9.47 0.56
CA PRO A 41 -2.35 -8.43 0.99
C PRO A 41 -1.45 -7.99 -0.19
N PRO A 42 -0.79 -6.82 -0.06
CA PRO A 42 0.19 -6.38 -1.06
C PRO A 42 1.26 -7.42 -1.35
N PHE A 43 1.85 -7.34 -2.54
CA PHE A 43 2.93 -8.22 -2.95
C PHE A 43 4.12 -8.12 -1.99
N THR A 44 4.92 -9.20 -1.93
CA THR A 44 6.13 -9.22 -1.12
C THR A 44 7.17 -8.23 -1.64
N ASN A 45 8.09 -7.83 -0.76
CA ASN A 45 9.16 -6.88 -1.12
C ASN A 45 10.00 -7.36 -2.31
N GLU A 46 10.10 -8.67 -2.51
CA GLU A 46 10.84 -9.24 -3.64
C GLU A 46 10.21 -8.92 -4.99
N ARG A 47 8.88 -8.78 -5.03
CA ARG A 47 8.13 -8.51 -6.26
C ARG A 47 7.95 -7.00 -6.54
N LEU A 48 8.12 -6.17 -5.53
CA LEU A 48 7.88 -4.73 -5.67
C LEU A 48 8.77 -4.03 -6.70
N PRO A 49 10.08 -4.37 -6.83
CA PRO A 49 10.90 -3.75 -7.88
C PRO A 49 10.40 -4.03 -9.30
N ALA A 50 10.01 -5.26 -9.58
CA ALA A 50 9.44 -5.63 -10.89
C ALA A 50 8.10 -4.94 -11.13
N LEU A 51 7.27 -4.85 -10.09
CA LEU A 51 5.98 -4.15 -10.17
C LEU A 51 6.17 -2.66 -10.44
N ALA A 52 7.11 -2.02 -9.75
CA ALA A 52 7.43 -0.61 -9.98
C ALA A 52 7.90 -0.37 -11.42
N GLN A 53 8.71 -1.26 -11.96
CA GLN A 53 9.20 -1.15 -13.34
C GLN A 53 8.07 -1.29 -14.35
N VAL A 54 7.23 -2.30 -14.21
CA VAL A 54 6.14 -2.56 -15.18
C VAL A 54 5.07 -1.47 -15.13
N LEU A 55 4.85 -0.86 -13.97
CA LEU A 55 3.85 0.19 -13.79
C LEU A 55 4.42 1.61 -13.86
N GLU A 56 5.73 1.74 -14.06
CA GLU A 56 6.44 3.03 -14.11
C GLU A 56 6.19 3.87 -12.84
N LEU A 57 6.28 3.22 -11.69
CA LEU A 57 6.13 3.84 -10.37
C LEU A 57 7.46 3.93 -9.66
N ASP A 58 7.57 4.87 -8.72
CA ASP A 58 8.72 4.97 -7.83
C ASP A 58 8.73 3.75 -6.89
N PRO A 59 9.82 2.95 -6.87
CA PRO A 59 9.90 1.78 -6.00
C PRO A 59 9.74 2.10 -4.52
N ASP A 60 10.26 3.25 -4.07
CA ASP A 60 10.18 3.64 -2.65
C ASP A 60 8.74 4.01 -2.26
N GLN A 61 8.02 4.71 -3.13
CA GLN A 61 6.60 5.00 -2.91
C GLN A 61 5.77 3.71 -2.86
N LEU A 62 6.07 2.79 -3.75
CA LEU A 62 5.35 1.51 -3.81
C LEU A 62 5.60 0.67 -2.55
N LYS A 63 6.85 0.63 -2.08
CA LYS A 63 7.21 -0.04 -0.82
C LYS A 63 6.51 0.59 0.37
N ALA A 64 6.48 1.91 0.44
CA ALA A 64 5.82 2.64 1.51
C ALA A 64 4.33 2.34 1.55
N ALA A 65 3.66 2.36 0.39
CA ALA A 65 2.24 2.05 0.28
C ALA A 65 1.94 0.61 0.71
N ALA A 66 2.75 -0.34 0.27
CA ALA A 66 2.58 -1.76 0.64
C ALA A 66 2.78 -1.98 2.14
N TRP A 67 3.83 -1.37 2.70
CA TRP A 67 4.12 -1.48 4.12
C TRP A 67 3.00 -0.89 4.97
N ALA A 68 2.54 0.30 4.61
CA ALA A 68 1.49 0.99 5.35
C ALA A 68 0.18 0.19 5.37
N GLU A 69 -0.20 -0.39 4.23
CA GLU A 69 -1.42 -1.19 4.14
C GLU A 69 -1.32 -2.48 4.96
N LYS A 70 -0.18 -3.17 4.91
CA LYS A 70 0.06 -4.36 5.74
C LYS A 70 -0.04 -4.04 7.23
N ARG A 71 0.53 -2.92 7.65
CA ARG A 71 0.49 -2.49 9.05
C ARG A 71 -0.92 -2.12 9.49
N MET A 72 -1.69 -1.49 8.62
CA MET A 72 -3.09 -1.16 8.93
C MET A 72 -3.96 -2.40 9.10
N LEU A 73 -3.71 -3.45 8.32
CA LEU A 73 -4.43 -4.72 8.43
C LEU A 73 -4.12 -5.48 9.71
N GLU A 74 -2.90 -5.37 10.21
CA GLU A 74 -2.41 -6.07 11.40
C GLU A 74 -2.52 -5.23 12.68
N TRP A 75 -2.92 -4.00 12.57
CA TRP A 75 -2.79 -3.03 13.63
C TRP A 75 -3.98 -3.04 14.58
N ASP A 76 -3.67 -3.20 15.88
CA ASP A 76 -4.62 -3.04 16.97
C ASP A 76 -4.31 -1.71 17.67
N PRO A 77 -5.23 -0.73 17.62
CA PRO A 77 -5.00 0.58 18.25
C PRO A 77 -4.72 0.49 19.75
N SER A 78 -5.24 -0.52 20.43
CA SER A 78 -5.04 -0.69 21.87
C SER A 78 -3.63 -1.11 22.26
N THR A 79 -2.89 -1.71 21.33
CA THR A 79 -1.54 -2.25 21.59
C THR A 79 -0.42 -1.51 20.87
N ALA A 80 -0.74 -0.67 19.89
CA ALA A 80 0.26 0.05 19.11
C ALA A 80 0.99 1.08 19.99
N SER A 81 2.32 1.14 19.87
CA SER A 81 3.12 2.15 20.56
C SER A 81 3.06 3.49 19.82
N ASP A 82 3.36 4.58 20.55
CA ASP A 82 3.44 5.92 19.98
C ASP A 82 4.44 5.98 18.82
N LYS A 83 5.57 5.30 18.98
CA LYS A 83 6.62 5.25 17.97
C LYS A 83 6.14 4.57 16.69
N GLN A 84 5.36 3.50 16.82
CA GLN A 84 4.78 2.82 15.67
C GLN A 84 3.80 3.71 14.91
N VAL A 85 2.95 4.44 15.63
CA VAL A 85 2.00 5.38 15.02
C VAL A 85 2.73 6.52 14.31
N GLN A 86 3.76 7.08 14.94
CA GLN A 86 4.56 8.15 14.31
C GLN A 86 5.26 7.67 13.04
N ALA A 87 5.82 6.47 13.06
CA ALA A 87 6.45 5.87 11.88
C ALA A 87 5.44 5.65 10.76
N LEU A 88 4.25 5.18 11.10
CA LEU A 88 3.16 4.95 10.15
C LEU A 88 2.73 6.26 9.47
N VAL A 89 2.56 7.32 10.25
CA VAL A 89 2.19 8.64 9.72
C VAL A 89 3.28 9.22 8.82
N ALA A 90 4.55 9.06 9.21
CA ALA A 90 5.66 9.53 8.41
C ALA A 90 5.70 8.84 7.04
N LEU A 91 5.43 7.53 6.99
CA LEU A 91 5.34 6.77 5.75
C LEU A 91 4.11 7.14 4.94
N ALA A 92 2.99 7.41 5.60
CA ALA A 92 1.74 7.79 4.95
C ALA A 92 1.89 9.07 4.12
N ARG A 93 2.71 10.02 4.57
CA ARG A 93 2.95 11.28 3.85
C ARG A 93 3.60 11.07 2.49
N GLY A 94 4.25 9.93 2.28
CA GLY A 94 4.95 9.62 1.03
C GLY A 94 4.13 8.82 0.02
N GLY A 95 3.00 8.21 0.39
CA GLY A 95 2.34 7.28 -0.54
C GLY A 95 0.89 6.89 -0.27
N LEU A 96 0.26 7.40 0.78
CA LEU A 96 -1.12 7.04 1.10
C LEU A 96 -2.12 8.09 0.58
N SER A 97 -3.35 7.64 0.32
CA SER A 97 -4.48 8.51 0.00
C SER A 97 -4.90 9.33 1.22
N GLU A 98 -5.65 10.41 0.99
CA GLU A 98 -6.19 11.22 2.08
C GLU A 98 -7.06 10.40 3.03
N SER A 99 -7.88 9.49 2.51
CA SER A 99 -8.74 8.65 3.34
C SER A 99 -7.95 7.73 4.25
N GLN A 100 -6.84 7.16 3.76
CA GLN A 100 -5.96 6.33 4.58
C GLN A 100 -5.23 7.16 5.63
N LEU A 101 -4.78 8.36 5.26
CA LEU A 101 -4.16 9.30 6.18
C LEU A 101 -5.15 9.72 7.27
N ASP A 102 -6.40 10.00 6.92
CA ASP A 102 -7.46 10.37 7.86
C ASP A 102 -7.71 9.23 8.86
N GLU A 103 -7.73 7.98 8.41
CA GLU A 103 -7.86 6.82 9.30
C GLU A 103 -6.72 6.76 10.31
N ILE A 104 -5.49 6.97 9.86
CA ILE A 104 -4.30 6.98 10.72
C ILE A 104 -4.39 8.12 11.74
N LEU A 105 -4.79 9.31 11.30
CA LEU A 105 -4.95 10.46 12.17
C LEU A 105 -6.05 10.26 13.21
N GLU A 106 -7.16 9.62 12.82
CA GLU A 106 -8.25 9.29 13.75
C GLU A 106 -7.77 8.33 14.84
N ILE A 107 -6.99 7.31 14.47
CA ILE A 107 -6.41 6.36 15.40
C ILE A 107 -5.43 7.07 16.34
N ALA A 108 -4.58 7.94 15.82
CA ALA A 108 -3.66 8.74 16.61
C ALA A 108 -4.40 9.64 17.61
N LYS A 109 -5.54 10.19 17.21
CA LYS A 109 -6.41 11.02 18.02
C LYS A 109 -6.99 10.22 19.19
N VAL A 110 -7.44 9.00 18.94
CA VAL A 110 -7.94 8.09 19.97
C VAL A 110 -6.85 7.80 21.00
N LYS A 111 -5.60 7.67 20.57
CA LYS A 111 -4.45 7.45 21.44
C LYS A 111 -3.89 8.74 22.04
N GLN A 112 -4.45 9.88 21.73
CA GLN A 112 -3.99 11.20 22.21
C GLN A 112 -2.53 11.48 21.88
N LEU A 113 -2.10 11.07 20.69
CA LEU A 113 -0.72 11.26 20.25
C LEU A 113 -0.54 12.61 19.55
N LYS A 114 0.59 13.26 19.85
CA LYS A 114 1.00 14.49 19.14
C LYS A 114 1.88 14.09 17.95
N ILE A 115 1.27 14.07 16.78
CA ILE A 115 1.95 13.61 15.56
C ILE A 115 2.51 14.79 14.76
N PHE A 116 2.04 15.98 15.04
CA PHE A 116 2.46 17.21 14.37
C PHE A 116 3.17 18.15 15.32
#